data_02e22fa0e01de84bc2e2450879c4cad0
#
_entry.id   02e22fa0e01de84bc2e2450879c4cad0
#
_cell.length_a   1.000
_cell.length_b   1.000
_cell.length_c   1.000
_cell.angle_alpha   90.00
_cell.angle_beta   90.00
_cell.angle_gamma   90.00
#
_symmetry.space_group_name_H-M   'P 1'
#
loop_
_entity.id
_entity.type
_entity.pdbx_description
1 polymer ?
#
loop_
_entity_poly.entity_id
_entity_poly.type
_entity_poly.pdbx_seq_one_letter_code
_entity_poly.pdbx_strand_id
1 'polypeptide(L)'
;FAFASDFNQSLSSWDVSNVTSMGSMFEAATSFNGNITGWITTSVTSMSAMFKNATAFNVSVGGWNTSTVTNMSSMFQGASLFNNSLNNWNVSNVLHMQSMFTNASVFNQPINGWNVSNVTNMAVMFSNADAFNQDLNSWVTTSVTNMANMFQFNGGFNGNITGWNTSGVTDMGSMFAGATAFNKDLSTWVVNPNVTDCANFDLSATAWVLARPSFTSCTI
;
A
#
# COMPACT_ATOMS: atom_id res chain seq x y z
N PHE A 1 -4.59 14.25 17.29
CA PHE A 1 -3.12 14.48 17.47
C PHE A 1 -2.40 14.77 16.13
N ALA A 2 -3.16 15.09 15.09
CA ALA A 2 -2.53 15.47 13.82
C ALA A 2 -1.58 16.66 14.05
N PHE A 3 -0.37 16.56 13.48
CA PHE A 3 0.73 17.53 13.58
C PHE A 3 1.29 17.75 15.00
N ALA A 4 0.93 16.91 15.97
CA ALA A 4 1.51 16.94 17.33
C ALA A 4 2.88 16.25 17.32
N SER A 5 3.91 16.93 16.84
CA SER A 5 5.26 16.37 16.55
C SER A 5 5.90 15.68 17.75
N ASP A 6 5.70 16.24 18.95
CA ASP A 6 6.34 15.76 20.20
C ASP A 6 5.48 14.80 21.01
N PHE A 7 4.23 14.55 20.54
CA PHE A 7 3.31 13.68 21.27
C PHE A 7 3.76 12.22 21.19
N ASN A 8 4.00 11.60 22.36
CA ASN A 8 4.40 10.18 22.45
C ASN A 8 3.90 9.52 23.76
N GLN A 9 2.65 9.77 24.13
CA GLN A 9 2.08 9.17 25.33
C GLN A 9 1.31 7.89 24.99
N SER A 10 1.27 6.95 25.94
CA SER A 10 0.41 5.77 25.83
C SER A 10 -1.07 6.16 25.90
N LEU A 11 -1.85 5.61 24.99
CA LEU A 11 -3.30 5.78 24.93
C LEU A 11 -4.03 4.43 25.16
N SER A 12 -3.35 3.47 25.80
CA SER A 12 -3.87 2.11 26.02
C SER A 12 -5.14 2.05 26.87
N SER A 13 -5.41 3.09 27.67
CA SER A 13 -6.63 3.20 28.48
C SER A 13 -7.82 3.84 27.76
N TRP A 14 -7.64 4.29 26.52
CA TRP A 14 -8.72 4.93 25.76
C TRP A 14 -9.72 3.88 25.26
N ASP A 15 -10.99 4.14 25.52
CA ASP A 15 -12.09 3.40 24.89
C ASP A 15 -12.40 4.01 23.53
N VAL A 16 -12.04 3.29 22.47
CA VAL A 16 -12.27 3.66 21.07
C VAL A 16 -13.34 2.79 20.40
N SER A 17 -14.05 1.95 21.17
CA SER A 17 -14.98 0.92 20.65
C SER A 17 -16.11 1.49 19.80
N ASN A 18 -16.51 2.75 20.03
CA ASN A 18 -17.55 3.45 19.28
C ASN A 18 -16.99 4.42 18.20
N VAL A 19 -15.68 4.48 18.02
CA VAL A 19 -15.05 5.34 17.01
C VAL A 19 -15.27 4.74 15.62
N THR A 20 -15.84 5.52 14.72
CA THR A 20 -16.11 5.10 13.33
C THR A 20 -15.05 5.59 12.34
N SER A 21 -14.30 6.64 12.67
CA SER A 21 -13.22 7.15 11.85
C SER A 21 -12.00 7.51 12.69
N MET A 22 -10.83 7.01 12.27
CA MET A 22 -9.53 7.35 12.83
C MET A 22 -8.65 8.09 11.80
N GLY A 23 -9.31 8.68 10.76
CA GLY A 23 -8.59 9.37 9.70
C GLY A 23 -7.70 10.49 10.24
N SER A 24 -6.45 10.53 9.80
CA SER A 24 -5.41 11.51 10.17
C SER A 24 -5.14 11.65 11.67
N MET A 25 -5.55 10.69 12.51
CA MET A 25 -5.48 10.85 13.97
C MET A 25 -4.06 11.14 14.49
N PHE A 26 -3.04 10.55 13.88
CA PHE A 26 -1.62 10.76 14.20
C PHE A 26 -0.82 11.24 13.00
N GLU A 27 -1.49 11.88 12.01
CA GLU A 27 -0.80 12.44 10.84
C GLU A 27 0.26 13.43 11.29
N ALA A 28 1.51 13.24 10.82
CA ALA A 28 2.67 14.07 11.17
C ALA A 28 2.98 14.18 12.68
N ALA A 29 2.47 13.26 13.49
CA ALA A 29 2.91 13.07 14.87
C ALA A 29 4.26 12.32 14.87
N THR A 30 5.33 13.02 14.52
CA THR A 30 6.63 12.44 14.14
C THR A 30 7.31 11.64 15.23
N SER A 31 7.06 11.95 16.52
CA SER A 31 7.60 11.22 17.67
C SER A 31 6.67 10.11 18.18
N PHE A 32 5.45 9.98 17.62
CA PHE A 32 4.46 9.09 18.19
C PHE A 32 4.83 7.61 18.02
N ASN A 33 4.99 6.93 19.15
CA ASN A 33 5.17 5.48 19.27
C ASN A 33 4.51 4.95 20.56
N GLY A 34 3.48 5.65 21.06
CA GLY A 34 2.74 5.31 22.28
C GLY A 34 1.90 4.06 22.12
N ASN A 35 1.66 3.34 23.21
CA ASN A 35 0.91 2.08 23.18
C ASN A 35 -0.57 2.29 22.85
N ILE A 36 -1.02 1.63 21.78
CA ILE A 36 -2.40 1.60 21.27
C ILE A 36 -2.83 0.16 20.90
N THR A 37 -2.09 -0.86 21.33
CA THR A 37 -2.26 -2.26 20.88
C THR A 37 -3.61 -2.86 21.29
N GLY A 38 -4.16 -2.43 22.44
CA GLY A 38 -5.42 -2.95 23.01
C GLY A 38 -6.69 -2.28 22.47
N TRP A 39 -6.59 -1.39 21.49
CA TRP A 39 -7.78 -0.71 20.97
C TRP A 39 -8.76 -1.66 20.28
N ILE A 40 -10.06 -1.53 20.60
CA ILE A 40 -11.15 -2.26 19.96
C ILE A 40 -11.61 -1.44 18.75
N THR A 41 -11.28 -1.90 17.55
CA THR A 41 -11.48 -1.15 16.29
C THR A 41 -12.68 -1.66 15.46
N THR A 42 -13.56 -2.45 16.04
CA THR A 42 -14.66 -3.12 15.35
C THR A 42 -15.66 -2.20 14.66
N SER A 43 -15.76 -0.93 15.09
CA SER A 43 -16.68 0.07 14.52
C SER A 43 -16.01 0.97 13.47
N VAL A 44 -14.67 0.85 13.30
CA VAL A 44 -13.91 1.78 12.43
C VAL A 44 -14.12 1.45 10.97
N THR A 45 -14.56 2.44 10.20
CA THR A 45 -14.76 2.32 8.74
C THR A 45 -13.66 3.02 7.93
N SER A 46 -12.94 3.98 8.53
CA SER A 46 -11.83 4.69 7.87
C SER A 46 -10.62 4.82 8.78
N MET A 47 -9.46 4.44 8.25
CA MET A 47 -8.13 4.64 8.83
C MET A 47 -7.22 5.46 7.90
N SER A 48 -7.83 6.24 6.98
CA SER A 48 -7.08 7.02 5.99
C SER A 48 -6.09 7.97 6.66
N ALA A 49 -4.82 7.98 6.21
CA ALA A 49 -3.74 8.83 6.70
C ALA A 49 -3.47 8.75 8.22
N MET A 50 -3.94 7.69 8.91
CA MET A 50 -3.91 7.63 10.39
C MET A 50 -2.50 7.84 10.96
N PHE A 51 -1.48 7.27 10.33
CA PHE A 51 -0.06 7.38 10.73
C PHE A 51 0.79 8.02 9.63
N LYS A 52 0.16 8.80 8.75
CA LYS A 52 0.89 9.46 7.65
C LYS A 52 1.95 10.40 8.24
N ASN A 53 3.21 10.21 7.81
CA ASN A 53 4.39 10.94 8.30
C ASN A 53 4.66 10.81 9.82
N ALA A 54 4.07 9.82 10.49
CA ALA A 54 4.44 9.44 11.86
C ALA A 54 5.75 8.61 11.83
N THR A 55 6.86 9.28 11.65
CA THR A 55 8.16 8.66 11.30
C THR A 55 8.69 7.71 12.35
N ALA A 56 8.41 7.95 13.65
CA ALA A 56 8.82 7.07 14.74
C ALA A 56 7.86 5.90 14.99
N PHE A 57 6.70 5.89 14.32
CA PHE A 57 5.66 4.89 14.61
C PHE A 57 6.10 3.48 14.23
N ASN A 58 6.17 2.58 15.22
CA ASN A 58 6.45 1.16 15.04
C ASN A 58 5.75 0.30 16.11
N VAL A 59 4.53 0.68 16.53
CA VAL A 59 3.71 -0.11 17.45
C VAL A 59 3.01 -1.22 16.70
N SER A 60 2.89 -2.41 17.32
CA SER A 60 2.14 -3.52 16.73
C SER A 60 0.64 -3.23 16.73
N VAL A 61 0.07 -3.15 15.55
CA VAL A 61 -1.39 -2.96 15.31
C VAL A 61 -2.02 -4.17 14.61
N GLY A 62 -1.27 -5.27 14.46
CA GLY A 62 -1.74 -6.49 13.79
C GLY A 62 -2.90 -7.20 14.49
N GLY A 63 -3.18 -6.88 15.76
CA GLY A 63 -4.32 -7.40 16.50
C GLY A 63 -5.65 -6.63 16.29
N TRP A 64 -5.61 -5.51 15.54
CA TRP A 64 -6.83 -4.73 15.31
C TRP A 64 -7.83 -5.45 14.40
N ASN A 65 -9.11 -5.31 14.68
CA ASN A 65 -10.16 -5.77 13.77
C ASN A 65 -10.34 -4.73 12.66
N THR A 66 -10.05 -5.11 11.43
CA THR A 66 -10.15 -4.25 10.25
C THR A 66 -11.30 -4.63 9.32
N SER A 67 -12.16 -5.58 9.72
CA SER A 67 -13.19 -6.15 8.85
C SER A 67 -14.27 -5.15 8.40
N THR A 68 -14.42 -4.02 9.07
CA THR A 68 -15.37 -2.95 8.73
C THR A 68 -14.72 -1.81 7.96
N VAL A 69 -13.39 -1.82 7.81
CA VAL A 69 -12.65 -0.71 7.17
C VAL A 69 -12.80 -0.76 5.66
N THR A 70 -13.18 0.38 5.09
CA THR A 70 -13.32 0.57 3.63
C THR A 70 -12.24 1.46 3.03
N ASN A 71 -11.56 2.28 3.85
CA ASN A 71 -10.54 3.21 3.38
C ASN A 71 -9.27 3.14 4.26
N MET A 72 -8.15 2.70 3.64
CA MET A 72 -6.82 2.67 4.23
C MET A 72 -5.81 3.54 3.46
N SER A 73 -6.30 4.49 2.64
CA SER A 73 -5.41 5.34 1.85
C SER A 73 -4.41 6.08 2.71
N SER A 74 -3.15 6.11 2.29
CA SER A 74 -2.04 6.81 2.97
C SER A 74 -1.80 6.41 4.43
N MET A 75 -2.36 5.28 4.93
CA MET A 75 -2.36 4.97 6.37
C MET A 75 -0.97 4.97 7.01
N PHE A 76 0.03 4.42 6.33
CA PHE A 76 1.43 4.36 6.77
C PHE A 76 2.37 5.14 5.84
N GLN A 77 1.83 6.06 5.03
CA GLN A 77 2.66 6.89 4.15
C GLN A 77 3.70 7.65 4.98
N GLY A 78 4.99 7.50 4.67
CA GLY A 78 6.07 8.16 5.39
C GLY A 78 6.31 7.67 6.83
N ALA A 79 5.65 6.59 7.26
CA ALA A 79 5.95 5.91 8.53
C ALA A 79 7.25 5.09 8.38
N SER A 80 8.38 5.77 8.34
CA SER A 80 9.67 5.24 7.89
C SER A 80 10.26 4.14 8.77
N LEU A 81 9.83 4.03 10.04
CA LEU A 81 10.25 2.96 10.95
C LEU A 81 9.24 1.82 11.08
N PHE A 82 8.06 1.94 10.43
CA PHE A 82 7.02 0.93 10.59
C PHE A 82 7.36 -0.37 9.85
N ASN A 83 7.47 -1.49 10.59
CA ASN A 83 7.70 -2.82 10.02
C ASN A 83 7.05 -3.94 10.86
N ASN A 84 5.88 -3.69 11.46
CA ASN A 84 5.14 -4.74 12.19
C ASN A 84 4.21 -5.53 11.28
N SER A 85 3.96 -6.80 11.66
CA SER A 85 3.10 -7.69 10.90
C SER A 85 1.64 -7.20 10.86
N LEU A 86 1.07 -7.24 9.66
CA LEU A 86 -0.33 -6.95 9.36
C LEU A 86 -1.06 -8.17 8.78
N ASN A 87 -0.47 -9.36 8.92
CA ASN A 87 -0.94 -10.58 8.27
C ASN A 87 -2.36 -11.00 8.71
N ASN A 88 -2.77 -10.63 9.94
CA ASN A 88 -4.11 -10.95 10.47
C ASN A 88 -5.20 -9.96 10.06
N TRP A 89 -4.86 -8.89 9.34
CA TRP A 89 -5.87 -7.93 8.93
C TRP A 89 -6.82 -8.49 7.89
N ASN A 90 -8.11 -8.33 8.14
CA ASN A 90 -9.15 -8.59 7.15
C ASN A 90 -9.37 -7.31 6.32
N VAL A 91 -8.91 -7.30 5.08
CA VAL A 91 -9.03 -6.17 4.17
C VAL A 91 -10.10 -6.38 3.08
N SER A 92 -10.94 -7.40 3.23
CA SER A 92 -11.92 -7.79 2.20
C SER A 92 -12.97 -6.71 1.86
N ASN A 93 -13.19 -5.74 2.75
CA ASN A 93 -14.11 -4.62 2.51
C ASN A 93 -13.39 -3.33 2.08
N VAL A 94 -12.05 -3.34 1.97
CA VAL A 94 -11.28 -2.15 1.61
C VAL A 94 -11.42 -1.86 0.10
N LEU A 95 -11.75 -0.61 -0.20
CA LEU A 95 -11.89 -0.09 -1.57
C LEU A 95 -10.66 0.73 -1.99
N HIS A 96 -10.01 1.41 -1.04
CA HIS A 96 -8.95 2.38 -1.30
C HIS A 96 -7.69 2.07 -0.49
N MET A 97 -6.58 1.78 -1.21
CA MET A 97 -5.25 1.53 -0.64
C MET A 97 -4.17 2.44 -1.25
N GLN A 98 -4.58 3.49 -2.01
CA GLN A 98 -3.59 4.38 -2.63
C GLN A 98 -2.64 4.96 -1.58
N SER A 99 -1.36 5.01 -1.92
CA SER A 99 -0.27 5.55 -1.09
C SER A 99 -0.09 4.88 0.28
N MET A 100 -0.69 3.71 0.56
CA MET A 100 -0.73 3.14 1.92
C MET A 100 0.66 2.97 2.55
N PHE A 101 1.66 2.59 1.77
CA PHE A 101 3.05 2.38 2.22
C PHE A 101 4.06 3.25 1.47
N THR A 102 3.61 4.32 0.80
CA THR A 102 4.53 5.27 0.14
C THR A 102 5.55 5.79 1.14
N ASN A 103 6.84 5.76 0.81
CA ASN A 103 7.95 6.18 1.68
C ASN A 103 8.04 5.41 3.03
N ALA A 104 7.38 4.25 3.18
CA ALA A 104 7.57 3.35 4.32
C ALA A 104 8.84 2.50 4.08
N SER A 105 9.99 3.12 4.20
CA SER A 105 11.28 2.65 3.67
C SER A 105 11.77 1.32 4.23
N VAL A 106 11.32 0.92 5.44
CA VAL A 106 11.70 -0.36 6.06
C VAL A 106 10.60 -1.42 6.04
N PHE A 107 9.38 -1.07 5.58
CA PHE A 107 8.27 -2.01 5.58
C PHE A 107 8.52 -3.17 4.61
N ASN A 108 8.55 -4.40 5.14
CA ASN A 108 8.74 -5.62 4.34
C ASN A 108 8.01 -6.84 4.95
N GLN A 109 6.80 -6.63 5.48
CA GLN A 109 6.03 -7.72 6.06
C GLN A 109 5.18 -8.44 5.00
N PRO A 110 4.99 -9.79 5.16
CA PRO A 110 4.17 -10.55 4.23
C PRO A 110 2.69 -10.12 4.32
N ILE A 111 2.13 -9.78 3.17
CA ILE A 111 0.73 -9.37 3.01
C ILE A 111 0.04 -10.10 1.83
N ASN A 112 0.68 -11.14 1.30
CA ASN A 112 0.14 -11.92 0.17
C ASN A 112 -1.20 -12.60 0.50
N GLY A 113 -1.48 -12.86 1.78
CA GLY A 113 -2.75 -13.43 2.24
C GLY A 113 -3.94 -12.45 2.26
N TRP A 114 -3.73 -11.17 1.97
CA TRP A 114 -4.82 -10.20 1.96
C TRP A 114 -5.82 -10.45 0.82
N ASN A 115 -7.12 -10.45 1.13
CA ASN A 115 -8.16 -10.44 0.11
C ASN A 115 -8.40 -9.02 -0.38
N VAL A 116 -7.79 -8.66 -1.51
CA VAL A 116 -7.87 -7.33 -2.12
C VAL A 116 -8.90 -7.25 -3.26
N SER A 117 -9.78 -8.24 -3.39
CA SER A 117 -10.70 -8.36 -4.53
C SER A 117 -11.66 -7.18 -4.73
N ASN A 118 -11.92 -6.39 -3.68
CA ASN A 118 -12.76 -5.20 -3.74
C ASN A 118 -11.97 -3.90 -3.91
N VAL A 119 -10.62 -3.94 -3.86
CA VAL A 119 -9.81 -2.73 -3.99
C VAL A 119 -9.86 -2.22 -5.43
N THR A 120 -10.18 -0.93 -5.57
CA THR A 120 -10.26 -0.26 -6.88
C THR A 120 -9.06 0.62 -7.19
N ASN A 121 -8.38 1.12 -6.15
CA ASN A 121 -7.24 2.04 -6.30
C ASN A 121 -6.05 1.61 -5.46
N MET A 122 -4.94 1.28 -6.15
CA MET A 122 -3.63 0.93 -5.56
C MET A 122 -2.52 1.89 -6.00
N ALA A 123 -2.88 3.06 -6.56
CA ALA A 123 -1.88 4.02 -7.04
C ALA A 123 -0.87 4.39 -5.94
N VAL A 124 0.40 4.45 -6.30
CA VAL A 124 1.51 4.91 -5.44
C VAL A 124 1.74 4.03 -4.19
N MET A 125 1.07 2.87 -4.06
CA MET A 125 0.98 2.11 -2.80
C MET A 125 2.32 1.75 -2.17
N PHE A 126 3.33 1.39 -2.97
CA PHE A 126 4.67 1.02 -2.52
C PHE A 126 5.76 1.90 -3.13
N SER A 127 5.42 3.11 -3.59
CA SER A 127 6.40 4.05 -4.12
C SER A 127 7.43 4.43 -3.03
N ASN A 128 8.73 4.35 -3.36
CA ASN A 128 9.84 4.57 -2.43
C ASN A 128 9.79 3.68 -1.16
N ALA A 129 9.13 2.52 -1.21
CA ALA A 129 9.14 1.53 -0.11
C ALA A 129 10.29 0.54 -0.34
N ASP A 130 11.54 1.01 -0.27
CA ASP A 130 12.74 0.34 -0.78
C ASP A 130 13.00 -1.06 -0.22
N ALA A 131 12.58 -1.33 1.02
CA ALA A 131 12.74 -2.64 1.62
C ALA A 131 11.65 -3.65 1.16
N PHE A 132 10.52 -3.16 0.61
CA PHE A 132 9.40 -4.04 0.31
C PHE A 132 9.70 -4.93 -0.90
N ASN A 133 9.78 -6.24 -0.65
CA ASN A 133 10.09 -7.25 -1.67
C ASN A 133 9.33 -8.58 -1.41
N GLN A 134 8.05 -8.48 -1.07
CA GLN A 134 7.22 -9.66 -0.83
C GLN A 134 6.46 -10.08 -2.10
N ASP A 135 6.22 -11.39 -2.24
CA ASP A 135 5.32 -11.89 -3.28
C ASP A 135 3.89 -11.40 -3.03
N LEU A 136 3.20 -11.02 -4.10
CA LEU A 136 1.81 -10.56 -4.08
C LEU A 136 0.95 -11.34 -5.10
N ASN A 137 1.41 -12.51 -5.53
CA ASN A 137 0.80 -13.26 -6.62
C ASN A 137 -0.58 -13.83 -6.29
N SER A 138 -0.93 -13.96 -4.99
CA SER A 138 -2.26 -14.39 -4.55
C SER A 138 -3.31 -13.26 -4.57
N TRP A 139 -2.91 -12.01 -4.84
CA TRP A 139 -3.86 -10.91 -4.90
C TRP A 139 -4.78 -11.01 -6.12
N VAL A 140 -6.08 -10.95 -5.88
CA VAL A 140 -7.09 -10.89 -6.94
C VAL A 140 -7.31 -9.42 -7.30
N THR A 141 -6.78 -8.99 -8.46
CA THR A 141 -6.73 -7.58 -8.88
C THR A 141 -7.81 -7.19 -9.88
N THR A 142 -8.84 -8.01 -10.05
CA THR A 142 -9.88 -7.83 -11.08
C THR A 142 -10.68 -6.52 -10.96
N SER A 143 -10.80 -5.97 -9.75
CA SER A 143 -11.53 -4.72 -9.50
C SER A 143 -10.64 -3.47 -9.59
N VAL A 144 -9.32 -3.63 -9.71
CA VAL A 144 -8.38 -2.50 -9.69
C VAL A 144 -8.44 -1.75 -11.02
N THR A 145 -8.63 -0.44 -10.94
CA THR A 145 -8.64 0.46 -12.10
C THR A 145 -7.41 1.36 -12.17
N ASN A 146 -6.73 1.61 -11.05
CA ASN A 146 -5.56 2.48 -11.00
C ASN A 146 -4.39 1.82 -10.25
N MET A 147 -3.26 1.65 -10.97
CA MET A 147 -1.98 1.14 -10.47
C MET A 147 -0.81 2.12 -10.76
N ALA A 148 -1.13 3.39 -11.11
CA ALA A 148 -0.10 4.38 -11.41
C ALA A 148 0.93 4.51 -10.29
N ASN A 149 2.22 4.56 -10.63
CA ASN A 149 3.32 4.74 -9.70
C ASN A 149 3.40 3.69 -8.57
N MET A 150 2.73 2.53 -8.69
CA MET A 150 2.57 1.60 -7.55
C MET A 150 3.89 1.15 -6.94
N PHE A 151 4.91 0.90 -7.76
CA PHE A 151 6.27 0.51 -7.34
C PHE A 151 7.32 1.53 -7.80
N GLN A 152 6.90 2.76 -8.08
CA GLN A 152 7.82 3.81 -8.53
C GLN A 152 8.91 4.03 -7.48
N PHE A 153 10.18 4.05 -7.94
CA PHE A 153 11.38 4.18 -7.11
C PHE A 153 11.49 3.15 -5.97
N ASN A 154 10.76 2.04 -6.02
CA ASN A 154 11.00 0.91 -5.12
C ASN A 154 12.19 0.09 -5.65
N GLY A 155 13.38 0.46 -5.22
CA GLY A 155 14.63 -0.14 -5.70
C GLY A 155 14.82 -1.61 -5.33
N GLY A 156 14.13 -2.08 -4.28
CA GLY A 156 14.26 -3.47 -3.78
C GLY A 156 13.22 -4.46 -4.34
N PHE A 157 12.14 -3.97 -4.95
CA PHE A 157 11.03 -4.84 -5.32
C PHE A 157 11.36 -5.76 -6.51
N ASN A 158 11.27 -7.05 -6.27
CA ASN A 158 11.28 -8.11 -7.27
C ASN A 158 10.34 -9.26 -6.88
N GLY A 159 9.25 -8.97 -6.14
CA GLY A 159 8.23 -9.92 -5.76
C GLY A 159 7.44 -10.47 -6.94
N ASN A 160 6.84 -11.65 -6.78
CA ASN A 160 6.02 -12.25 -7.82
C ASN A 160 4.64 -11.58 -7.89
N ILE A 161 4.26 -11.14 -9.10
CA ILE A 161 2.97 -10.52 -9.46
C ILE A 161 2.48 -11.01 -10.83
N THR A 162 3.06 -12.08 -11.36
CA THR A 162 2.80 -12.56 -12.73
C THR A 162 1.36 -13.02 -12.95
N GLY A 163 0.65 -13.41 -11.87
CA GLY A 163 -0.74 -13.86 -11.93
C GLY A 163 -1.79 -12.75 -11.83
N TRP A 164 -1.40 -11.47 -11.77
CA TRP A 164 -2.36 -10.39 -11.66
C TRP A 164 -3.24 -10.23 -12.91
N ASN A 165 -4.52 -9.99 -12.69
CA ASN A 165 -5.43 -9.59 -13.76
C ASN A 165 -5.42 -8.06 -13.89
N THR A 166 -4.95 -7.58 -15.03
CA THR A 166 -4.82 -6.14 -15.32
C THR A 166 -5.82 -5.64 -16.36
N SER A 167 -6.76 -6.50 -16.78
CA SER A 167 -7.75 -6.18 -17.84
C SER A 167 -8.70 -5.03 -17.48
N GLY A 168 -8.86 -4.70 -16.18
CA GLY A 168 -9.67 -3.57 -15.71
C GLY A 168 -8.88 -2.29 -15.50
N VAL A 169 -7.53 -2.35 -15.52
CA VAL A 169 -6.68 -1.20 -15.16
C VAL A 169 -6.65 -0.18 -16.29
N THR A 170 -6.94 1.08 -15.97
CA THR A 170 -6.95 2.19 -16.92
C THR A 170 -5.75 3.12 -16.79
N ASP A 171 -5.02 3.05 -15.67
CA ASP A 171 -3.85 3.87 -15.40
C ASP A 171 -2.72 3.03 -14.81
N MET A 172 -1.61 2.92 -15.55
CA MET A 172 -0.37 2.23 -15.19
C MET A 172 0.86 3.14 -15.35
N GLY A 173 0.66 4.46 -15.49
CA GLY A 173 1.75 5.40 -15.68
C GLY A 173 2.82 5.27 -14.60
N SER A 174 4.09 5.19 -15.02
CA SER A 174 5.26 5.09 -14.14
C SER A 174 5.21 3.95 -13.11
N MET A 175 4.41 2.87 -13.34
CA MET A 175 4.18 1.82 -12.33
C MET A 175 5.46 1.22 -11.77
N PHE A 176 6.48 1.04 -12.60
CA PHE A 176 7.80 0.50 -12.22
C PHE A 176 8.94 1.47 -12.51
N ALA A 177 8.66 2.76 -12.74
CA ALA A 177 9.72 3.73 -12.99
C ALA A 177 10.71 3.78 -11.82
N GLY A 178 11.99 3.55 -12.08
CA GLY A 178 13.02 3.49 -11.04
C GLY A 178 13.00 2.24 -10.14
N ALA A 179 12.19 1.22 -10.45
CA ALA A 179 12.20 -0.08 -9.76
C ALA A 179 13.41 -0.92 -10.21
N THR A 180 14.59 -0.56 -9.72
CA THR A 180 15.87 -1.01 -10.27
C THR A 180 16.17 -2.50 -10.08
N ALA A 181 15.50 -3.20 -9.15
CA ALA A 181 15.65 -4.64 -8.95
C ALA A 181 14.61 -5.48 -9.71
N PHE A 182 13.54 -4.84 -10.22
CA PHE A 182 12.41 -5.58 -10.79
C PHE A 182 12.78 -6.29 -12.09
N ASN A 183 12.51 -7.59 -12.17
CA ASN A 183 12.76 -8.42 -13.35
C ASN A 183 11.82 -9.64 -13.37
N LYS A 184 10.54 -9.44 -13.65
CA LYS A 184 9.55 -10.51 -13.84
C LYS A 184 9.02 -10.50 -15.27
N ASP A 185 8.68 -11.70 -15.77
CA ASP A 185 7.99 -11.84 -17.05
C ASP A 185 6.50 -11.50 -16.86
N LEU A 186 6.08 -10.40 -17.44
CA LEU A 186 4.69 -9.92 -17.41
C LEU A 186 4.00 -10.05 -18.77
N SER A 187 4.55 -10.83 -19.70
CA SER A 187 3.95 -11.06 -21.03
C SER A 187 2.55 -11.66 -20.98
N THR A 188 2.20 -12.31 -19.86
CA THR A 188 0.88 -12.91 -19.63
C THR A 188 -0.18 -11.91 -19.14
N TRP A 189 0.21 -10.69 -18.79
CA TRP A 189 -0.75 -9.68 -18.38
C TRP A 189 -1.65 -9.26 -19.56
N VAL A 190 -2.94 -9.31 -19.34
CA VAL A 190 -3.93 -8.80 -20.29
C VAL A 190 -4.11 -7.32 -20.02
N VAL A 191 -3.47 -6.48 -20.84
CA VAL A 191 -3.62 -5.02 -20.70
C VAL A 191 -4.98 -4.58 -21.21
N ASN A 192 -5.63 -3.69 -20.45
CA ASN A 192 -6.89 -3.07 -20.84
C ASN A 192 -6.71 -2.33 -22.19
N PRO A 193 -7.52 -2.61 -23.22
CA PRO A 193 -7.44 -1.88 -24.49
C PRO A 193 -7.78 -0.39 -24.36
N ASN A 194 -8.40 0.02 -23.24
CA ASN A 194 -8.73 1.41 -22.93
C ASN A 194 -7.79 2.02 -21.87
N VAL A 195 -6.59 1.45 -21.69
CA VAL A 195 -5.61 2.07 -20.79
C VAL A 195 -5.31 3.49 -21.27
N THR A 196 -5.45 4.47 -20.38
CA THR A 196 -5.33 5.90 -20.69
C THR A 196 -3.94 6.43 -20.42
N ASP A 197 -3.20 5.80 -19.50
CA ASP A 197 -1.82 6.16 -19.18
C ASP A 197 -0.96 4.91 -18.92
N CYS A 198 0.15 4.82 -19.65
CA CYS A 198 1.25 3.88 -19.43
C CYS A 198 2.61 4.58 -19.63
N ALA A 199 2.64 5.91 -19.68
CA ALA A 199 3.87 6.67 -19.90
C ALA A 199 4.89 6.34 -18.81
N ASN A 200 6.15 6.16 -19.21
CA ASN A 200 7.25 5.84 -18.29
C ASN A 200 7.03 4.56 -17.45
N PHE A 201 6.23 3.62 -17.92
CA PHE A 201 5.83 2.41 -17.18
C PHE A 201 7.00 1.73 -16.45
N ASP A 202 8.15 1.58 -17.16
CA ASP A 202 9.38 0.96 -16.65
C ASP A 202 10.62 1.85 -16.79
N LEU A 203 10.45 3.17 -16.90
CA LEU A 203 11.55 4.11 -17.05
C LEU A 203 12.60 3.88 -15.95
N SER A 204 13.85 3.62 -16.34
CA SER A 204 14.95 3.34 -15.41
C SER A 204 14.79 2.08 -14.54
N ALA A 205 13.94 1.13 -14.89
CA ALA A 205 13.90 -0.21 -14.28
C ALA A 205 15.05 -1.07 -14.83
N THR A 206 16.26 -0.79 -14.41
CA THR A 206 17.51 -1.20 -15.07
C THR A 206 17.79 -2.71 -15.06
N ALA A 207 17.27 -3.46 -14.08
CA ALA A 207 17.42 -4.91 -14.05
C ALA A 207 16.39 -5.64 -14.94
N TRP A 208 15.35 -4.94 -15.41
CA TRP A 208 14.25 -5.61 -16.11
C TRP A 208 14.62 -5.95 -17.55
N VAL A 209 14.96 -7.21 -17.78
CA VAL A 209 15.30 -7.78 -19.12
C VAL A 209 14.24 -8.78 -19.62
N LEU A 210 13.35 -9.27 -18.74
CA LEU A 210 12.28 -10.17 -19.12
C LEU A 210 11.13 -9.44 -19.83
N ALA A 211 10.17 -10.20 -20.38
CA ALA A 211 9.13 -9.65 -21.21
C ALA A 211 8.18 -8.69 -20.44
N ARG A 212 7.83 -7.57 -21.09
CA ARG A 212 6.85 -6.59 -20.63
C ARG A 212 5.44 -7.00 -21.04
N PRO A 213 4.39 -6.42 -20.44
CA PRO A 213 3.04 -6.50 -20.98
C PRO A 213 2.98 -5.85 -22.38
N SER A 214 2.04 -6.32 -23.19
CA SER A 214 1.80 -5.73 -24.52
C SER A 214 0.80 -4.58 -24.41
N PHE A 215 1.26 -3.35 -24.53
CA PHE A 215 0.41 -2.17 -24.63
C PHE A 215 0.00 -1.93 -26.09
N THR A 216 -1.30 -1.75 -26.33
CA THR A 216 -1.85 -1.52 -27.68
C THR A 216 -2.39 -0.11 -27.87
N SER A 217 -2.73 0.57 -26.77
CA SER A 217 -3.40 1.88 -26.75
C SER A 217 -2.53 3.03 -26.28
N CYS A 218 -1.34 2.73 -25.72
CA CYS A 218 -0.39 3.75 -25.27
C CYS A 218 1.06 3.28 -25.49
N THR A 219 2.01 4.21 -25.39
CA THR A 219 3.46 3.96 -25.56
C THR A 219 4.16 4.09 -24.21
N ILE A 220 4.97 3.09 -23.84
CA ILE A 220 5.81 3.05 -22.65
C ILE A 220 7.15 3.73 -22.86
#